data_6c09e0569d0685fbb1ed875b735a47a8
#
_entry.id   6c09e0569d0685fbb1ed875b735a47a8
#
_cell.length_a   1.000
_cell.length_b   1.000
_cell.length_c   1.000
_cell.angle_alpha   90.00
_cell.angle_beta   90.00
_cell.angle_gamma   90.00
#
_symmetry.space_group_name_H-M   'P 1'
#
loop_
_entity.id
_entity.type
_entity.pdbx_description
1 polymer ?
#
loop_
_entity_poly.entity_id
_entity_poly.type
_entity_poly.pdbx_seq_one_letter_code
_entity_poly.pdbx_strand_id
1 'polypeptide(L)'
;LSNDMMVNSGRNPNPNWANPSELGAGTDWMDELLRTGVMQNYTVSYSGGNEKSHYYVSGGFLDQSGTVRSVNYRRFTFQSNSDAQVLKWLKFSNNITFSTDTKDSGSYNIGDALKALPVLPVKNEDGSWSGPEGNSEWYGSIRNPIGPTQLNKSQTKGYNFLANLTAELTFTKWLKFKSTFGYDAKFWFIDNFTPKYNWKPIPTEETSRYKSDNKSFTYLWDNYFLFDHTFAEKHRVGVMAGSSAQWNENDYLNAQKNVFMFDNVHEMDNGQEMYAIGGSSNEWALLSYMARVNYSYEDRYMLTATVRRDGSSRFGKKNRWGTFPSVSAAWRISQESWFPKNDVVNDLKIRVGYGVTGSQASVGNYSYLASYNTSVYPFGTTSGNQTALVSSTLANPYIHWEEVAQTNIGFDASLFNSRIVFSLDAYLKETRDMLVKASIPITSGFEDTTTTYTNAGKVRNQGLEMSLHTINLTGELGWETNVTATYNKNKIKDLNS
;
A
#
# COMPACT_ATOMS: atom_id res chain seq x y z
N LEU A 1 -24.50 -11.27 -38.16
CA LEU A 1 -25.00 -10.68 -36.86
C LEU A 1 -25.00 -9.15 -36.89
N SER A 2 -23.87 -8.46 -37.15
CA SER A 2 -23.83 -7.00 -37.12
C SER A 2 -24.72 -6.35 -38.20
N ASN A 3 -24.64 -6.84 -39.43
CA ASN A 3 -25.52 -6.38 -40.52
C ASN A 3 -26.99 -6.71 -40.25
N ASP A 4 -27.29 -7.87 -39.65
CA ASP A 4 -28.66 -8.25 -39.28
C ASP A 4 -29.22 -7.34 -38.20
N MET A 5 -28.39 -6.98 -37.20
CA MET A 5 -28.77 -6.02 -36.17
C MET A 5 -29.05 -4.63 -36.75
N MET A 6 -28.25 -4.19 -37.72
CA MET A 6 -28.43 -2.91 -38.41
C MET A 6 -29.74 -2.88 -39.16
N VAL A 7 -30.01 -3.92 -39.98
CA VAL A 7 -31.27 -4.07 -40.72
C VAL A 7 -32.48 -4.09 -39.77
N ASN A 8 -32.40 -4.88 -38.70
CA ASN A 8 -33.45 -4.97 -37.69
C ASN A 8 -33.70 -3.66 -36.90
N SER A 9 -32.71 -2.77 -36.84
CA SER A 9 -32.83 -1.45 -36.23
C SER A 9 -33.11 -0.33 -37.25
N GLY A 10 -33.43 -0.69 -38.51
CA GLY A 10 -33.74 0.28 -39.56
C GLY A 10 -32.53 1.05 -40.11
N ARG A 11 -31.32 0.52 -39.92
CA ARG A 11 -30.06 1.11 -40.39
C ARG A 11 -29.54 0.41 -41.62
N ASN A 12 -28.71 1.09 -42.39
CA ASN A 12 -28.07 0.50 -43.57
C ASN A 12 -26.95 -0.48 -43.16
N PRO A 13 -26.98 -1.75 -43.67
CA PRO A 13 -25.92 -2.70 -43.41
C PRO A 13 -24.63 -2.28 -44.10
N ASN A 14 -23.49 -2.69 -43.56
CA ASN A 14 -22.20 -2.46 -44.19
C ASN A 14 -22.04 -3.41 -45.40
N PRO A 15 -21.87 -2.88 -46.62
CA PRO A 15 -21.76 -3.72 -47.82
C PRO A 15 -20.50 -4.60 -47.79
N ASN A 16 -19.41 -4.18 -47.16
CA ASN A 16 -18.18 -4.94 -47.04
C ASN A 16 -18.31 -6.17 -46.12
N TRP A 17 -19.41 -6.29 -45.39
CA TRP A 17 -19.67 -7.42 -44.47
C TRP A 17 -20.79 -8.34 -45.03
N ALA A 18 -21.11 -8.18 -46.28
CA ALA A 18 -22.14 -9.00 -46.93
C ALA A 18 -21.76 -10.49 -46.98
N ASN A 19 -20.48 -10.76 -47.22
CA ASN A 19 -19.93 -12.11 -47.30
C ASN A 19 -18.96 -12.37 -46.12
N PRO A 20 -19.43 -12.90 -44.97
CA PRO A 20 -18.59 -13.15 -43.81
C PRO A 20 -17.38 -14.07 -44.07
N SER A 21 -17.46 -14.98 -45.03
CA SER A 21 -16.36 -15.87 -45.40
C SER A 21 -15.16 -15.16 -46.03
N GLU A 22 -15.35 -13.96 -46.57
CA GLU A 22 -14.27 -13.15 -47.14
C GLU A 22 -13.50 -12.34 -46.09
N LEU A 23 -14.05 -12.21 -44.88
CA LEU A 23 -13.44 -11.43 -43.78
C LEU A 23 -12.33 -12.19 -43.05
N GLY A 24 -12.17 -13.51 -43.31
CA GLY A 24 -11.18 -14.33 -42.64
C GLY A 24 -11.42 -14.53 -41.14
N ALA A 25 -10.39 -14.89 -40.40
CA ALA A 25 -10.45 -15.08 -38.95
C ALA A 25 -10.56 -13.76 -38.17
N GLY A 26 -10.18 -12.66 -38.83
CA GLY A 26 -10.12 -11.33 -38.19
C GLY A 26 -8.96 -11.16 -37.21
N THR A 27 -8.95 -10.06 -36.52
CA THR A 27 -7.94 -9.71 -35.52
C THR A 27 -8.40 -10.12 -34.10
N ASP A 28 -7.64 -10.97 -33.44
CA ASP A 28 -7.78 -11.21 -32.02
C ASP A 28 -7.04 -10.10 -31.26
N TRP A 29 -7.77 -9.05 -30.89
CA TRP A 29 -7.22 -7.89 -30.21
C TRP A 29 -6.67 -8.20 -28.84
N MET A 30 -7.17 -9.26 -28.18
CA MET A 30 -6.65 -9.67 -26.89
C MET A 30 -5.30 -10.37 -27.03
N ASP A 31 -5.12 -11.24 -28.04
CA ASP A 31 -3.84 -11.89 -28.31
C ASP A 31 -2.77 -10.88 -28.77
N GLU A 32 -3.18 -9.88 -29.57
CA GLU A 32 -2.30 -8.78 -29.97
C GLU A 32 -1.86 -7.90 -28.78
N LEU A 33 -2.74 -7.67 -27.81
CA LEU A 33 -2.45 -6.87 -26.63
C LEU A 33 -1.66 -7.64 -25.59
N LEU A 34 -1.97 -8.92 -25.42
CA LEU A 34 -1.44 -9.73 -24.34
C LEU A 34 -0.22 -10.57 -24.79
N ARG A 35 0.53 -11.02 -23.83
CA ARG A 35 1.63 -11.99 -23.98
C ARG A 35 1.78 -12.81 -22.71
N THR A 36 2.49 -13.92 -22.82
CA THR A 36 3.01 -14.60 -21.63
C THR A 36 4.08 -13.72 -21.00
N GLY A 37 3.84 -13.27 -19.76
CA GLY A 37 4.80 -12.50 -18.96
C GLY A 37 5.87 -13.41 -18.38
N VAL A 38 7.13 -13.03 -18.52
CA VAL A 38 8.29 -13.74 -17.94
C VAL A 38 8.81 -12.94 -16.76
N MET A 39 9.08 -13.61 -15.64
CA MET A 39 9.72 -13.02 -14.47
C MET A 39 11.02 -13.77 -14.17
N GLN A 40 12.08 -13.01 -13.99
CA GLN A 40 13.41 -13.49 -13.63
C GLN A 40 13.86 -12.75 -12.38
N ASN A 41 14.22 -13.49 -11.33
CA ASN A 41 14.70 -12.93 -10.08
C ASN A 41 15.99 -13.63 -9.67
N TYR A 42 17.08 -12.87 -9.64
CA TYR A 42 18.39 -13.34 -9.26
C TYR A 42 18.82 -12.67 -7.97
N THR A 43 19.24 -13.44 -7.00
CA THR A 43 19.76 -12.92 -5.74
C THR A 43 21.06 -13.65 -5.39
N VAL A 44 22.09 -12.86 -5.13
CA VAL A 44 23.35 -13.37 -4.61
C VAL A 44 23.52 -12.78 -3.21
N SER A 45 23.84 -13.63 -2.24
CA SER A 45 24.06 -13.19 -0.86
C SER A 45 25.31 -13.81 -0.29
N TYR A 46 25.92 -13.05 0.60
CA TYR A 46 27.06 -13.45 1.38
C TYR A 46 26.85 -13.12 2.85
N SER A 47 27.06 -14.09 3.72
CA SER A 47 26.92 -13.90 5.16
C SER A 47 28.06 -14.57 5.90
N GLY A 48 28.43 -14.00 7.02
CA GLY A 48 29.47 -14.52 7.88
C GLY A 48 29.44 -13.85 9.23
N GLY A 49 30.32 -14.30 10.11
CA GLY A 49 30.44 -13.70 11.42
C GLY A 49 31.24 -14.55 12.40
N ASN A 50 31.32 -14.01 13.61
CA ASN A 50 31.90 -14.66 14.77
C ASN A 50 31.05 -14.32 16.01
N GLU A 51 31.47 -14.70 17.21
CA GLU A 51 30.72 -14.42 18.45
C GLU A 51 30.45 -12.93 18.73
N LYS A 52 31.19 -12.02 18.09
CA LYS A 52 31.08 -10.56 18.33
C LYS A 52 30.48 -9.78 17.17
N SER A 53 30.47 -10.33 15.98
CA SER A 53 29.99 -9.62 14.79
C SER A 53 29.39 -10.56 13.76
N HIS A 54 28.29 -10.13 13.17
CA HIS A 54 27.64 -10.83 12.07
C HIS A 54 27.38 -9.84 10.94
N TYR A 55 27.45 -10.33 9.72
CA TYR A 55 27.11 -9.54 8.56
C TYR A 55 26.39 -10.39 7.51
N TYR A 56 25.51 -9.73 6.79
CA TYR A 56 24.79 -10.24 5.63
C TYR A 56 24.78 -9.15 4.57
N VAL A 57 25.24 -9.48 3.36
CA VAL A 57 25.18 -8.59 2.20
C VAL A 57 24.52 -9.34 1.07
N SER A 58 23.60 -8.71 0.36
CA SER A 58 22.99 -9.29 -0.83
C SER A 58 22.80 -8.27 -1.94
N GLY A 59 22.91 -8.76 -3.18
CA GLY A 59 22.55 -8.06 -4.40
C GLY A 59 21.45 -8.83 -5.12
N GLY A 60 20.40 -8.14 -5.55
CA GLY A 60 19.28 -8.72 -6.26
C GLY A 60 18.98 -7.99 -7.57
N PHE A 61 18.56 -8.74 -8.58
CA PHE A 61 18.07 -8.22 -9.84
C PHE A 61 16.75 -8.90 -10.18
N LEU A 62 15.70 -8.11 -10.38
CA LEU A 62 14.40 -8.54 -10.83
C LEU A 62 14.10 -7.92 -12.19
N ASP A 63 13.76 -8.75 -13.18
CA ASP A 63 13.23 -8.36 -14.49
C ASP A 63 11.90 -9.06 -14.71
N GLN A 64 10.83 -8.30 -14.86
CA GLN A 64 9.48 -8.80 -15.01
C GLN A 64 8.81 -8.14 -16.21
N SER A 65 8.47 -8.95 -17.19
CA SER A 65 7.58 -8.57 -18.28
C SER A 65 6.12 -8.74 -17.83
N GLY A 66 5.30 -7.72 -18.00
CA GLY A 66 3.87 -7.81 -17.77
C GLY A 66 3.15 -8.65 -18.83
N THR A 67 1.93 -9.07 -18.53
CA THR A 67 1.04 -9.75 -19.48
C THR A 67 0.59 -8.83 -20.61
N VAL A 68 0.56 -7.52 -20.41
CA VAL A 68 0.39 -6.54 -21.49
C VAL A 68 1.76 -6.22 -22.08
N ARG A 69 1.87 -6.23 -23.44
CA ARG A 69 3.15 -6.17 -24.17
C ARG A 69 4.03 -4.96 -23.82
N SER A 70 3.48 -3.82 -23.49
CA SER A 70 4.23 -2.58 -23.16
C SER A 70 4.57 -2.42 -21.68
N VAL A 71 4.13 -3.34 -20.84
CA VAL A 71 4.36 -3.25 -19.38
C VAL A 71 5.59 -4.05 -18.99
N ASN A 72 6.55 -3.39 -18.34
CA ASN A 72 7.78 -4.02 -17.85
C ASN A 72 8.16 -3.41 -16.49
N TYR A 73 8.85 -4.20 -15.68
CA TYR A 73 9.40 -3.75 -14.41
C TYR A 73 10.79 -4.34 -14.19
N ARG A 74 11.74 -3.50 -13.85
CA ARG A 74 13.10 -3.90 -13.48
C ARG A 74 13.48 -3.28 -12.16
N ARG A 75 14.17 -4.04 -11.32
CA ARG A 75 14.67 -3.55 -10.04
C ARG A 75 16.03 -4.14 -9.70
N PHE A 76 16.94 -3.29 -9.28
CA PHE A 76 18.14 -3.67 -8.56
C PHE A 76 17.94 -3.40 -7.07
N THR A 77 18.39 -4.31 -6.23
CA THR A 77 18.35 -4.17 -4.78
C THR A 77 19.72 -4.53 -4.21
N PHE A 78 20.22 -3.68 -3.33
CA PHE A 78 21.38 -3.94 -2.48
C PHE A 78 20.92 -3.91 -1.04
N GLN A 79 21.32 -4.91 -0.24
CA GLN A 79 21.00 -4.99 1.18
C GLN A 79 22.27 -5.31 1.97
N SER A 80 22.44 -4.60 3.08
CA SER A 80 23.52 -4.84 4.03
C SER A 80 22.96 -4.80 5.45
N ASN A 81 23.07 -5.92 6.16
CA ASN A 81 22.71 -6.05 7.56
C ASN A 81 23.96 -6.45 8.33
N SER A 82 24.28 -5.71 9.37
CA SER A 82 25.37 -6.12 10.24
C SER A 82 25.11 -5.76 11.70
N ASP A 83 25.71 -6.50 12.58
CA ASP A 83 25.79 -6.19 14.00
C ASP A 83 27.19 -6.45 14.54
N ALA A 84 27.65 -5.64 15.47
CA ALA A 84 28.94 -5.79 16.11
C ALA A 84 28.90 -5.40 17.59
N GLN A 85 29.49 -6.24 18.42
CA GLN A 85 29.78 -5.93 19.82
C GLN A 85 31.04 -5.08 19.86
N VAL A 86 30.90 -3.74 19.74
CA VAL A 86 32.00 -2.78 19.68
C VAL A 86 32.75 -2.69 21.00
N LEU A 87 31.99 -2.65 22.12
CA LEU A 87 32.49 -2.70 23.48
C LEU A 87 31.68 -3.73 24.27
N LYS A 88 32.18 -4.20 25.41
CA LYS A 88 31.43 -5.17 26.24
C LYS A 88 30.01 -4.72 26.60
N TRP A 89 29.78 -3.41 26.62
CA TRP A 89 28.51 -2.78 26.97
C TRP A 89 27.80 -2.10 25.79
N LEU A 90 28.42 -2.04 24.58
CA LEU A 90 27.89 -1.38 23.40
C LEU A 90 27.85 -2.34 22.21
N LYS A 91 26.65 -2.63 21.73
CA LYS A 91 26.39 -3.29 20.46
C LYS A 91 25.85 -2.29 19.46
N PHE A 92 26.39 -2.28 18.26
CA PHE A 92 25.91 -1.49 17.12
C PHE A 92 25.38 -2.41 16.04
N SER A 93 24.24 -2.05 15.44
CA SER A 93 23.65 -2.78 14.33
C SER A 93 23.18 -1.83 13.25
N ASN A 94 23.27 -2.26 12.01
CA ASN A 94 22.69 -1.56 10.87
C ASN A 94 21.87 -2.50 10.00
N ASN A 95 20.84 -1.92 9.36
CA ASN A 95 20.10 -2.54 8.28
C ASN A 95 19.93 -1.47 7.21
N ILE A 96 20.60 -1.67 6.07
CA ILE A 96 20.60 -0.72 4.95
C ILE A 96 20.10 -1.44 3.73
N THR A 97 19.11 -0.86 3.07
CA THR A 97 18.60 -1.31 1.77
C THR A 97 18.60 -0.15 0.80
N PHE A 98 19.21 -0.36 -0.34
CA PHE A 98 19.11 0.54 -1.49
C PHE A 98 18.45 -0.21 -2.63
N SER A 99 17.51 0.42 -3.33
CA SER A 99 16.98 -0.12 -4.57
C SER A 99 16.75 0.98 -5.59
N THR A 100 16.90 0.61 -6.85
CA THR A 100 16.49 1.42 -7.99
C THR A 100 15.61 0.58 -8.90
N ASP A 101 14.53 1.18 -9.36
CA ASP A 101 13.59 0.49 -10.24
C ASP A 101 13.18 1.36 -11.43
N THR A 102 12.81 0.67 -12.50
CA THR A 102 12.21 1.28 -13.68
C THR A 102 10.94 0.50 -14.01
N LYS A 103 9.84 1.22 -14.11
CA LYS A 103 8.53 0.69 -14.49
C LYS A 103 8.07 1.36 -15.77
N ASP A 104 7.88 0.57 -16.82
CA ASP A 104 7.14 0.97 -18.02
C ASP A 104 5.68 0.57 -17.79
N SER A 105 4.79 1.55 -17.67
CA SER A 105 3.37 1.27 -17.34
C SER A 105 2.53 0.95 -18.56
N GLY A 106 3.03 1.29 -19.77
CA GLY A 106 2.27 1.20 -20.99
C GLY A 106 1.09 2.19 -21.04
N SER A 107 0.50 2.32 -22.20
CA SER A 107 -0.76 3.05 -22.40
C SER A 107 -1.73 2.08 -23.07
N TYR A 108 -2.61 1.45 -22.28
CA TYR A 108 -3.53 0.41 -22.79
C TYR A 108 -4.90 0.50 -22.12
N ASN A 109 -5.89 -0.03 -22.83
CA ASN A 109 -7.25 -0.20 -22.32
C ASN A 109 -7.77 -1.57 -22.73
N ILE A 110 -7.87 -2.49 -21.78
CA ILE A 110 -8.42 -3.85 -22.04
C ILE A 110 -9.87 -3.77 -22.51
N GLY A 111 -10.65 -2.80 -21.99
CA GLY A 111 -12.04 -2.62 -22.42
C GLY A 111 -12.17 -2.22 -23.90
N ASP A 112 -11.21 -1.47 -24.43
CA ASP A 112 -11.17 -1.12 -25.85
C ASP A 112 -10.77 -2.35 -26.71
N ALA A 113 -9.81 -3.16 -26.26
CA ALA A 113 -9.46 -4.40 -26.94
C ALA A 113 -10.62 -5.40 -27.01
N LEU A 114 -11.43 -5.49 -25.94
CA LEU A 114 -12.63 -6.35 -25.93
C LEU A 114 -13.76 -5.84 -26.84
N LYS A 115 -13.79 -4.55 -27.15
CA LYS A 115 -14.83 -3.90 -27.95
C LYS A 115 -14.40 -3.64 -29.39
N ALA A 116 -13.10 -3.68 -29.67
CA ALA A 116 -12.57 -3.44 -31.01
C ALA A 116 -13.07 -4.51 -32.00
N LEU A 117 -13.45 -4.06 -33.20
CA LEU A 117 -14.01 -4.95 -34.20
C LEU A 117 -12.94 -5.86 -34.79
N PRO A 118 -13.17 -7.20 -34.82
CA PRO A 118 -12.21 -8.15 -35.41
C PRO A 118 -11.95 -7.95 -36.90
N VAL A 119 -12.84 -7.29 -37.61
CA VAL A 119 -12.69 -7.02 -39.08
C VAL A 119 -11.64 -5.96 -39.38
N LEU A 120 -11.16 -5.24 -38.38
CA LEU A 120 -10.10 -4.24 -38.53
C LEU A 120 -8.74 -4.90 -38.26
N PRO A 121 -7.73 -4.71 -39.15
CA PRO A 121 -6.37 -5.19 -38.87
C PRO A 121 -5.69 -4.30 -37.84
N VAL A 122 -4.58 -4.73 -37.24
CA VAL A 122 -3.76 -3.91 -36.32
C VAL A 122 -3.15 -2.72 -37.07
N LYS A 123 -2.67 -2.97 -38.31
CA LYS A 123 -2.11 -1.95 -39.19
C LYS A 123 -2.70 -2.09 -40.59
N ASN A 124 -2.84 -0.98 -41.28
CA ASN A 124 -3.17 -0.91 -42.67
C ASN A 124 -1.99 -1.36 -43.56
N GLU A 125 -2.20 -1.58 -44.85
CA GLU A 125 -1.17 -1.98 -45.80
C GLU A 125 -0.02 -0.98 -45.94
N ASP A 126 -0.31 0.31 -45.71
CA ASP A 126 0.69 1.40 -45.71
C ASP A 126 1.50 1.50 -44.38
N GLY A 127 1.24 0.60 -43.44
CA GLY A 127 1.90 0.58 -42.11
C GLY A 127 1.29 1.51 -41.09
N SER A 128 0.28 2.31 -41.45
CA SER A 128 -0.44 3.17 -40.49
C SER A 128 -1.30 2.33 -39.52
N TRP A 129 -1.63 2.90 -38.35
CA TRP A 129 -2.51 2.23 -37.40
C TRP A 129 -3.94 2.22 -37.91
N SER A 130 -4.52 1.04 -38.01
CA SER A 130 -5.90 0.86 -38.41
C SER A 130 -6.88 1.39 -37.36
N GLY A 131 -8.07 1.77 -37.78
CA GLY A 131 -9.14 2.21 -36.90
C GLY A 131 -10.46 2.32 -37.63
N PRO A 132 -11.58 2.60 -36.93
CA PRO A 132 -12.88 2.79 -37.58
C PRO A 132 -12.83 3.96 -38.56
N GLU A 133 -13.02 3.66 -39.83
CA GLU A 133 -13.04 4.66 -40.91
C GLU A 133 -14.43 4.80 -41.48
N GLY A 134 -14.80 6.04 -41.86
CA GLY A 134 -16.06 6.32 -42.53
C GLY A 134 -17.26 6.35 -41.59
N ASN A 135 -18.24 5.47 -41.80
CA ASN A 135 -19.48 5.50 -41.05
C ASN A 135 -19.32 4.94 -39.64
N SER A 136 -19.45 5.80 -38.61
CA SER A 136 -19.37 5.41 -37.20
C SER A 136 -20.46 4.41 -36.76
N GLU A 137 -21.58 4.35 -37.50
CA GLU A 137 -22.63 3.35 -37.25
C GLU A 137 -22.13 1.93 -37.54
N TRP A 138 -21.22 1.77 -38.52
CA TRP A 138 -20.66 0.48 -38.90
C TRP A 138 -19.49 0.06 -38.02
N TYR A 139 -18.54 0.95 -37.79
CA TYR A 139 -17.26 0.65 -37.17
C TYR A 139 -17.19 1.05 -35.70
N GLY A 140 -18.20 1.77 -35.21
CA GLY A 140 -18.19 2.28 -33.82
C GLY A 140 -17.17 3.39 -33.60
N SER A 141 -16.77 3.59 -32.35
CA SER A 141 -15.88 4.67 -31.95
C SER A 141 -14.63 4.19 -31.19
N ILE A 142 -14.38 2.88 -31.18
CA ILE A 142 -13.23 2.34 -30.42
C ILE A 142 -11.97 2.52 -31.26
N ARG A 143 -10.99 3.20 -30.71
CA ARG A 143 -9.65 3.35 -31.29
C ARG A 143 -8.93 2.02 -31.35
N ASN A 144 -7.90 1.95 -32.20
CA ASN A 144 -6.95 0.84 -32.20
C ASN A 144 -6.36 0.65 -30.78
N PRO A 145 -6.57 -0.49 -30.11
CA PRO A 145 -6.11 -0.67 -28.73
C PRO A 145 -4.60 -0.91 -28.61
N ILE A 146 -3.93 -1.24 -29.73
CA ILE A 146 -2.50 -1.56 -29.75
C ILE A 146 -1.63 -0.33 -29.99
N GLY A 147 -2.08 0.59 -30.84
CA GLY A 147 -1.30 1.79 -31.17
C GLY A 147 -0.76 2.57 -29.96
N PRO A 148 -1.59 2.93 -28.96
CA PRO A 148 -1.12 3.64 -27.77
C PRO A 148 -0.05 2.87 -26.98
N THR A 149 -0.10 1.54 -26.98
CA THR A 149 0.88 0.72 -26.24
C THR A 149 2.29 0.83 -26.82
N GLN A 150 2.41 1.12 -28.09
CA GLN A 150 3.70 1.22 -28.81
C GLN A 150 4.16 2.68 -29.01
N LEU A 151 3.22 3.60 -29.13
CA LEU A 151 3.52 5.02 -29.40
C LEU A 151 3.76 5.81 -28.12
N ASN A 152 2.94 5.61 -27.10
CA ASN A 152 3.03 6.38 -25.88
C ASN A 152 4.14 5.83 -24.98
N LYS A 153 4.97 6.73 -24.48
CA LYS A 153 5.90 6.43 -23.39
C LYS A 153 5.22 6.73 -22.05
N SER A 154 5.29 5.79 -21.14
CA SER A 154 4.87 6.00 -19.74
C SER A 154 5.85 5.26 -18.83
N GLN A 155 6.80 5.99 -18.29
CA GLN A 155 7.89 5.42 -17.50
C GLN A 155 7.99 6.09 -16.14
N THR A 156 8.17 5.28 -15.10
CA THR A 156 8.53 5.72 -13.75
C THR A 156 9.88 5.14 -13.38
N LYS A 157 10.80 5.98 -12.88
CA LYS A 157 12.06 5.56 -12.29
C LYS A 157 12.04 5.85 -10.80
N GLY A 158 12.36 4.84 -9.98
CA GLY A 158 12.39 4.93 -8.53
C GLY A 158 13.80 4.74 -7.97
N TYR A 159 14.08 5.45 -6.87
CA TYR A 159 15.27 5.23 -6.02
C TYR A 159 14.79 5.22 -4.57
N ASN A 160 15.10 4.15 -3.86
CA ASN A 160 14.68 3.99 -2.47
C ASN A 160 15.92 3.70 -1.63
N PHE A 161 16.05 4.42 -0.55
CA PHE A 161 17.10 4.23 0.45
C PHE A 161 16.47 4.09 1.83
N LEU A 162 16.63 2.93 2.44
CA LEU A 162 16.18 2.65 3.81
C LEU A 162 17.40 2.33 4.67
N ALA A 163 17.56 3.02 5.78
CA ALA A 163 18.61 2.75 6.75
C ALA A 163 18.04 2.74 8.16
N ASN A 164 18.37 1.72 8.94
CA ASN A 164 18.12 1.67 10.37
C ASN A 164 19.45 1.45 11.08
N LEU A 165 19.81 2.37 11.93
CA LEU A 165 21.02 2.35 12.75
C LEU A 165 20.62 2.18 14.21
N THR A 166 21.10 1.14 14.85
CA THR A 166 20.74 0.81 16.23
C THR A 166 21.98 0.76 17.12
N ALA A 167 21.91 1.47 18.22
CA ALA A 167 22.85 1.33 19.34
C ALA A 167 22.14 0.68 20.51
N GLU A 168 22.69 -0.41 21.05
CA GLU A 168 22.23 -1.07 22.26
C GLU A 168 23.29 -0.96 23.36
N LEU A 169 22.95 -0.31 24.45
CA LEU A 169 23.79 -0.17 25.64
C LEU A 169 23.32 -1.17 26.70
N THR A 170 24.23 -2.02 27.14
CA THR A 170 23.98 -3.00 28.20
C THR A 170 24.58 -2.45 29.50
N PHE A 171 23.72 -1.96 30.43
CA PHE A 171 24.14 -1.44 31.72
C PHE A 171 24.42 -2.58 32.72
N THR A 172 23.53 -3.56 32.70
CA THR A 172 23.64 -4.78 33.49
C THR A 172 23.12 -5.97 32.68
N LYS A 173 23.23 -7.20 33.21
CA LYS A 173 22.68 -8.40 32.54
C LYS A 173 21.15 -8.33 32.32
N TRP A 174 20.47 -7.47 33.09
CA TRP A 174 19.00 -7.37 33.09
C TRP A 174 18.47 -5.97 32.66
N LEU A 175 19.37 -4.99 32.38
CA LEU A 175 18.96 -3.64 31.98
C LEU A 175 19.75 -3.19 30.76
N LYS A 176 19.01 -2.87 29.70
CA LYS A 176 19.54 -2.35 28.44
C LYS A 176 18.80 -1.08 28.00
N PHE A 177 19.49 -0.26 27.25
CA PHE A 177 18.89 0.84 26.50
C PHE A 177 19.15 0.63 25.02
N LYS A 178 18.12 0.76 24.20
CA LYS A 178 18.19 0.65 22.76
C LYS A 178 17.72 1.94 22.12
N SER A 179 18.56 2.50 21.24
CA SER A 179 18.22 3.66 20.42
C SER A 179 18.35 3.25 18.95
N THR A 180 17.30 3.47 18.16
CA THR A 180 17.26 3.19 16.74
C THR A 180 16.90 4.44 15.97
N PHE A 181 17.76 4.84 15.05
CA PHE A 181 17.46 5.88 14.08
C PHE A 181 17.16 5.24 12.73
N GLY A 182 15.98 5.50 12.19
CA GLY A 182 15.52 5.05 10.89
C GLY A 182 15.43 6.23 9.91
N TYR A 183 15.83 5.99 8.68
CA TYR A 183 15.69 6.92 7.57
C TYR A 183 15.19 6.19 6.33
N ASP A 184 14.05 6.62 5.79
CA ASP A 184 13.45 6.11 4.54
C ASP A 184 13.33 7.28 3.56
N ALA A 185 14.13 7.24 2.48
CA ALA A 185 14.13 8.23 1.42
C ALA A 185 13.69 7.60 0.11
N LYS A 186 12.68 8.17 -0.51
CA LYS A 186 12.14 7.75 -1.80
C LYS A 186 12.13 8.90 -2.78
N PHE A 187 12.63 8.62 -3.97
CA PHE A 187 12.57 9.53 -5.12
C PHE A 187 11.94 8.75 -6.26
N TRP A 188 10.95 9.34 -6.93
CA TRP A 188 10.42 8.75 -8.15
C TRP A 188 10.10 9.83 -9.18
N PHE A 189 10.48 9.51 -10.40
CA PHE A 189 10.42 10.40 -11.56
C PHE A 189 9.48 9.78 -12.57
N ILE A 190 8.47 10.53 -12.97
CA ILE A 190 7.50 10.12 -13.99
C ILE A 190 7.83 10.87 -15.28
N ASP A 191 7.88 10.16 -16.40
CA ASP A 191 8.09 10.72 -17.73
C ASP A 191 7.10 10.08 -18.70
N ASN A 192 6.05 10.82 -19.03
CA ASN A 192 5.04 10.41 -19.97
C ASN A 192 5.14 11.26 -21.22
N PHE A 193 5.11 10.62 -22.39
CA PHE A 193 5.08 11.29 -23.69
C PHE A 193 4.01 10.66 -24.55
N THR A 194 3.15 11.49 -25.14
CA THR A 194 2.14 11.12 -26.11
C THR A 194 2.46 11.80 -27.43
N PRO A 195 2.80 11.08 -28.50
CA PRO A 195 3.06 11.65 -29.79
C PRO A 195 1.77 12.04 -30.51
N LYS A 196 1.88 12.88 -31.51
CA LYS A 196 0.81 13.13 -32.47
C LYS A 196 0.68 11.93 -33.40
N TYR A 197 -0.53 11.48 -33.63
CA TYR A 197 -0.82 10.48 -34.65
C TYR A 197 -2.25 10.58 -35.18
N ASN A 198 -2.37 10.39 -36.48
CA ASN A 198 -3.62 10.49 -37.18
C ASN A 198 -4.25 9.10 -37.31
N TRP A 199 -5.01 8.70 -36.30
CA TRP A 199 -5.83 7.51 -36.38
C TRP A 199 -7.32 7.80 -36.20
N LYS A 200 -8.12 6.89 -36.67
CA LYS A 200 -9.58 7.03 -36.64
C LYS A 200 -10.16 6.35 -35.39
N PRO A 201 -11.31 6.74 -34.86
CA PRO A 201 -12.14 7.85 -35.35
C PRO A 201 -11.68 9.21 -34.78
N ILE A 202 -10.83 9.26 -33.80
CA ILE A 202 -10.41 10.46 -33.12
C ILE A 202 -8.88 10.55 -33.13
N PRO A 203 -8.27 11.43 -33.93
CA PRO A 203 -6.83 11.60 -33.96
C PRO A 203 -6.32 12.16 -32.61
N THR A 204 -5.05 11.92 -32.31
CA THR A 204 -4.32 12.67 -31.31
C THR A 204 -3.65 13.82 -32.01
N GLU A 205 -4.22 15.02 -31.88
CA GLU A 205 -3.83 16.19 -32.67
C GLU A 205 -2.60 16.88 -32.13
N GLU A 206 -2.35 16.76 -30.82
CA GLU A 206 -1.24 17.42 -30.13
C GLU A 206 -0.34 16.42 -29.44
N THR A 207 0.96 16.67 -29.56
CA THR A 207 1.94 16.00 -28.72
C THR A 207 1.89 16.56 -27.31
N SER A 208 2.10 15.71 -26.32
CA SER A 208 2.20 16.15 -24.94
C SER A 208 3.32 15.44 -24.19
N ARG A 209 3.99 16.15 -23.31
CA ARG A 209 4.94 15.57 -22.37
C ARG A 209 4.64 16.02 -20.95
N TYR A 210 4.51 15.05 -20.07
CA TYR A 210 4.36 15.27 -18.63
C TYR A 210 5.58 14.72 -17.92
N LYS A 211 6.18 15.54 -17.05
CA LYS A 211 7.23 15.11 -16.11
C LYS A 211 6.82 15.43 -14.68
N SER A 212 7.20 14.57 -13.76
CA SER A 212 7.00 14.81 -12.32
C SER A 212 8.19 14.29 -11.53
N ASP A 213 8.69 15.13 -10.63
CA ASP A 213 9.71 14.83 -9.64
C ASP A 213 9.04 14.74 -8.27
N ASN A 214 9.19 13.60 -7.61
CA ASN A 214 8.54 13.32 -6.34
C ASN A 214 9.58 12.86 -5.33
N LYS A 215 9.44 13.31 -4.08
CA LYS A 215 10.31 12.95 -2.96
C LYS A 215 9.48 12.64 -1.74
N SER A 216 9.92 11.66 -0.97
CA SER A 216 9.34 11.36 0.34
C SER A 216 10.47 11.00 1.30
N PHE A 217 10.52 11.68 2.44
CA PHE A 217 11.49 11.42 3.49
C PHE A 217 10.74 11.07 4.77
N THR A 218 11.12 9.96 5.39
CA THR A 218 10.60 9.58 6.70
C THR A 218 11.76 9.36 7.66
N TYR A 219 11.72 10.05 8.78
CA TYR A 219 12.65 9.90 9.88
C TYR A 219 11.93 9.20 11.01
N LEU A 220 12.62 8.25 11.65
CA LEU A 220 12.15 7.52 12.83
C LEU A 220 13.24 7.54 13.88
N TRP A 221 12.87 7.84 15.13
CA TRP A 221 13.78 7.75 16.24
C TRP A 221 13.10 7.09 17.43
N ASP A 222 13.52 5.85 17.69
CA ASP A 222 13.00 5.01 18.74
C ASP A 222 14.00 4.89 19.89
N ASN A 223 13.55 5.04 21.13
CA ASN A 223 14.37 4.96 22.31
C ASN A 223 13.66 4.14 23.39
N TYR A 224 14.26 3.01 23.80
CA TYR A 224 13.64 2.09 24.76
C TYR A 224 14.60 1.67 25.84
N PHE A 225 14.14 1.70 27.10
CA PHE A 225 14.72 0.93 28.17
C PHE A 225 14.08 -0.45 28.21
N LEU A 226 14.91 -1.46 28.35
CA LEU A 226 14.52 -2.87 28.39
C LEU A 226 15.07 -3.49 29.66
N PHE A 227 14.16 -3.98 30.50
CA PHE A 227 14.46 -4.72 31.70
C PHE A 227 13.93 -6.13 31.55
N ASP A 228 14.73 -7.15 31.84
CA ASP A 228 14.30 -8.57 31.88
C ASP A 228 15.07 -9.27 33.00
N HIS A 229 14.33 -9.76 34.01
CA HIS A 229 14.92 -10.45 35.12
C HIS A 229 13.99 -11.54 35.67
N THR A 230 14.59 -12.64 36.12
CA THR A 230 13.88 -13.73 36.80
C THR A 230 14.19 -13.69 38.25
N PHE A 231 13.19 -13.43 39.10
CA PHE A 231 13.29 -13.40 40.54
C PHE A 231 12.90 -14.78 41.11
N ALA A 232 13.66 -15.23 42.11
CA ALA A 232 13.41 -16.49 42.80
C ALA A 232 13.22 -17.69 41.85
N GLU A 233 13.86 -17.64 40.65
CA GLU A 233 13.79 -18.68 39.59
C GLU A 233 12.37 -18.94 39.03
N LYS A 234 11.35 -18.23 39.50
CA LYS A 234 9.95 -18.47 39.19
C LYS A 234 9.23 -17.28 38.57
N HIS A 235 9.61 -16.08 38.94
CA HIS A 235 8.94 -14.84 38.57
C HIS A 235 9.75 -14.11 37.51
N ARG A 236 9.45 -14.31 36.23
CA ARG A 236 10.09 -13.57 35.16
C ARG A 236 9.32 -12.28 34.89
N VAL A 237 10.02 -11.16 35.00
CA VAL A 237 9.50 -9.80 34.77
C VAL A 237 10.28 -9.16 33.64
N GLY A 238 9.59 -8.79 32.55
CA GLY A 238 10.10 -7.98 31.46
C GLY A 238 9.40 -6.64 31.44
N VAL A 239 10.16 -5.54 31.42
CA VAL A 239 9.60 -4.18 31.29
C VAL A 239 10.25 -3.47 30.13
N MET A 240 9.44 -2.84 29.30
CA MET A 240 9.88 -1.93 28.25
C MET A 240 9.21 -0.58 28.49
N ALA A 241 9.98 0.50 28.43
CA ALA A 241 9.46 1.85 28.46
C ALA A 241 10.27 2.73 27.50
N GLY A 242 9.60 3.58 26.74
CA GLY A 242 10.31 4.42 25.77
C GLY A 242 9.44 5.34 24.98
N SER A 243 10.06 5.96 23.99
CA SER A 243 9.45 6.92 23.08
C SER A 243 9.81 6.60 21.63
N SER A 244 8.92 6.99 20.72
CA SER A 244 9.11 6.94 19.28
C SER A 244 8.72 8.29 18.70
N ALA A 245 9.58 8.87 17.88
CA ALA A 245 9.29 10.08 17.11
C ALA A 245 9.40 9.76 15.63
N GLN A 246 8.37 10.08 14.87
CA GLN A 246 8.35 9.91 13.42
C GLN A 246 7.97 11.22 12.76
N TRP A 247 8.67 11.57 11.69
CA TRP A 247 8.37 12.71 10.86
C TRP A 247 8.48 12.30 9.40
N ASN A 248 7.52 12.75 8.61
CA ASN A 248 7.50 12.52 7.17
C ASN A 248 7.29 13.83 6.43
N GLU A 249 8.02 14.01 5.36
CA GLU A 249 7.94 15.11 4.43
C GLU A 249 7.79 14.55 3.02
N ASN A 250 6.82 15.07 2.28
CA ASN A 250 6.61 14.76 0.88
C ASN A 250 6.64 16.05 0.08
N ASP A 251 7.32 16.00 -1.04
CA ASP A 251 7.44 17.12 -1.97
C ASP A 251 7.27 16.63 -3.40
N TYR A 252 6.53 17.34 -4.22
CA TYR A 252 6.42 17.06 -5.63
C TYR A 252 6.40 18.33 -6.48
N LEU A 253 6.97 18.20 -7.66
CA LEU A 253 6.92 19.18 -8.73
C LEU A 253 6.49 18.46 -10.01
N ASN A 254 5.60 19.05 -10.79
CA ASN A 254 5.26 18.55 -12.10
C ASN A 254 5.20 19.65 -13.15
N ALA A 255 5.39 19.28 -14.39
CA ALA A 255 5.22 20.15 -15.53
C ALA A 255 4.70 19.36 -16.73
N GLN A 256 3.81 19.99 -17.49
CA GLN A 256 3.34 19.49 -18.78
C GLN A 256 3.47 20.57 -19.84
N LYS A 257 4.02 20.19 -20.98
CA LYS A 257 4.01 20.98 -22.19
C LYS A 257 3.38 20.21 -23.33
N ASN A 258 2.72 20.95 -24.21
CA ASN A 258 2.10 20.45 -25.41
C ASN A 258 2.75 21.05 -26.66
N VAL A 259 2.37 20.53 -27.84
CA VAL A 259 2.79 21.05 -29.17
C VAL A 259 4.30 21.03 -29.32
N PHE A 260 4.88 19.83 -29.48
CA PHE A 260 6.31 19.69 -29.77
C PHE A 260 6.57 19.87 -31.27
N MET A 261 7.59 20.67 -31.60
CA MET A 261 7.90 21.00 -33.00
C MET A 261 8.43 19.80 -33.78
N PHE A 262 9.14 18.88 -33.12
CA PHE A 262 9.75 17.72 -33.73
C PHE A 262 9.33 16.43 -33.00
N ASP A 263 8.94 15.43 -33.75
CA ASP A 263 8.49 14.14 -33.21
C ASP A 263 9.62 13.31 -32.55
N ASN A 264 10.87 13.64 -32.82
CA ASN A 264 12.06 12.96 -32.30
C ASN A 264 12.79 13.72 -31.19
N VAL A 265 12.38 14.95 -30.89
CA VAL A 265 13.01 15.79 -29.86
C VAL A 265 11.98 16.06 -28.76
N HIS A 266 12.10 15.30 -27.69
CA HIS A 266 11.09 15.28 -26.61
C HIS A 266 11.52 16.09 -25.37
N GLU A 267 12.56 16.97 -25.46
CA GLU A 267 12.95 17.80 -24.34
C GLU A 267 11.86 18.85 -24.02
N MET A 268 11.64 19.15 -22.73
CA MET A 268 10.58 20.06 -22.29
C MET A 268 10.69 21.44 -22.96
N ASP A 269 11.90 21.90 -23.27
CA ASP A 269 12.12 23.21 -23.89
C ASP A 269 11.55 23.31 -25.31
N ASN A 270 11.42 22.17 -26.00
CA ASN A 270 10.88 22.12 -27.37
C ASN A 270 9.34 22.13 -27.44
N GLY A 271 8.65 21.95 -26.30
CA GLY A 271 7.21 22.14 -26.24
C GLY A 271 6.88 23.64 -26.34
N GLN A 272 6.00 24.00 -27.26
CA GLN A 272 5.64 25.40 -27.54
C GLN A 272 4.64 25.95 -26.53
N GLU A 273 3.72 25.11 -26.06
CA GLU A 273 2.65 25.51 -25.17
C GLU A 273 2.85 24.93 -23.77
N MET A 274 2.86 25.81 -22.76
CA MET A 274 2.79 25.38 -21.37
C MET A 274 1.35 25.02 -21.04
N TYR A 275 1.10 23.74 -20.71
CA TYR A 275 -0.22 23.26 -20.34
C TYR A 275 -0.44 23.36 -18.82
N ALA A 276 0.51 22.89 -18.05
CA ALA A 276 0.44 22.90 -16.58
C ALA A 276 1.84 22.94 -15.95
N ILE A 277 1.94 23.64 -14.84
CA ILE A 277 3.02 23.56 -13.89
C ILE A 277 2.42 23.56 -12.50
N GLY A 278 2.88 22.69 -11.62
CA GLY A 278 2.36 22.59 -10.27
C GLY A 278 3.33 21.91 -9.33
N GLY A 279 3.12 22.10 -8.04
CA GLY A 279 3.90 21.47 -7.00
C GLY A 279 3.29 21.73 -5.64
N SER A 280 3.57 20.87 -4.70
CA SER A 280 3.21 21.09 -3.30
C SER A 280 4.12 20.28 -2.37
N SER A 281 4.20 20.76 -1.13
CA SER A 281 4.85 20.05 -0.04
C SER A 281 3.82 19.77 1.06
N ASN A 282 3.94 18.61 1.70
CA ASN A 282 3.16 18.28 2.86
C ASN A 282 3.98 17.46 3.84
N GLU A 283 3.65 17.61 5.12
CA GLU A 283 4.35 16.93 6.19
C GLU A 283 3.40 16.43 7.28
N TRP A 284 3.84 15.44 8.03
CA TRP A 284 3.18 15.01 9.26
C TRP A 284 4.20 14.49 10.26
N ALA A 285 3.83 14.56 11.53
CA ALA A 285 4.64 14.07 12.63
C ALA A 285 3.81 13.26 13.61
N LEU A 286 4.44 12.26 14.22
CA LEU A 286 3.88 11.39 15.24
C LEU A 286 4.90 11.26 16.39
N LEU A 287 4.47 11.57 17.59
CA LEU A 287 5.25 11.38 18.82
C LEU A 287 4.51 10.40 19.73
N SER A 288 5.21 9.36 20.17
CA SER A 288 4.62 8.27 20.94
C SER A 288 5.41 8.01 22.22
N TYR A 289 4.70 7.72 23.29
CA TYR A 289 5.26 7.16 24.52
C TYR A 289 4.62 5.80 24.75
N MET A 290 5.42 4.83 25.19
CA MET A 290 4.92 3.47 25.41
C MET A 290 5.59 2.81 26.60
N ALA A 291 4.80 1.97 27.26
CA ALA A 291 5.27 1.09 28.31
C ALA A 291 4.60 -0.27 28.16
N ARG A 292 5.38 -1.33 28.41
CA ARG A 292 4.92 -2.72 28.42
C ARG A 292 5.51 -3.44 29.61
N VAL A 293 4.69 -4.24 30.25
CA VAL A 293 5.10 -5.19 31.29
C VAL A 293 4.69 -6.58 30.85
N ASN A 294 5.65 -7.49 30.86
CA ASN A 294 5.44 -8.93 30.68
C ASN A 294 5.76 -9.60 32.02
N TYR A 295 4.87 -10.42 32.50
CA TYR A 295 5.06 -11.20 33.71
C TYR A 295 4.78 -12.66 33.41
N SER A 296 5.65 -13.56 33.86
CA SER A 296 5.44 -15.01 33.80
C SER A 296 5.79 -15.62 35.16
N TYR A 297 4.90 -16.46 35.68
CA TYR A 297 5.12 -17.26 36.85
C TYR A 297 5.25 -18.72 36.44
N GLU A 298 6.45 -19.30 36.64
CA GLU A 298 6.80 -20.69 36.29
C GLU A 298 6.39 -21.10 34.85
N ASP A 299 6.38 -20.13 33.89
CA ASP A 299 5.86 -20.31 32.54
C ASP A 299 4.43 -20.89 32.46
N ARG A 300 3.69 -20.79 33.55
CA ARG A 300 2.34 -21.30 33.77
C ARG A 300 1.30 -20.20 33.61
N TYR A 301 1.50 -19.11 34.29
CA TYR A 301 0.64 -17.92 34.23
C TYR A 301 1.41 -16.79 33.58
N MET A 302 0.89 -16.25 32.51
CA MET A 302 1.52 -15.17 31.75
C MET A 302 0.57 -14.00 31.67
N LEU A 303 1.10 -12.79 31.89
CA LEU A 303 0.37 -11.53 31.79
C LEU A 303 1.21 -10.56 30.99
N THR A 304 0.59 -9.89 30.02
CA THR A 304 1.18 -8.75 29.30
C THR A 304 0.24 -7.56 29.42
N ALA A 305 0.77 -6.42 29.85
CA ALA A 305 0.06 -5.15 29.84
C ALA A 305 0.87 -4.12 29.05
N THR A 306 0.21 -3.38 28.16
CA THR A 306 0.84 -2.33 27.35
C THR A 306 -0.03 -1.09 27.39
N VAL A 307 0.60 0.07 27.48
CA VAL A 307 -0.03 1.36 27.23
C VAL A 307 0.80 2.12 26.22
N ARG A 308 0.12 2.70 25.23
CA ARG A 308 0.72 3.60 24.24
C ARG A 308 -0.07 4.88 24.16
N ARG A 309 0.64 6.00 24.15
CA ARG A 309 0.06 7.33 23.98
C ARG A 309 0.69 8.00 22.77
N ASP A 310 -0.11 8.27 21.76
CA ASP A 310 0.32 8.79 20.48
C ASP A 310 -0.22 10.20 20.25
N GLY A 311 0.65 11.12 19.84
CA GLY A 311 0.30 12.48 19.47
C GLY A 311 0.60 12.73 17.99
N SER A 312 -0.44 12.98 17.18
CA SER A 312 -0.33 13.20 15.74
C SER A 312 -0.56 14.65 15.35
N SER A 313 0.27 15.16 14.43
CA SER A 313 0.07 16.48 13.82
C SER A 313 -1.17 16.58 12.93
N ARG A 314 -1.77 15.44 12.53
CA ARG A 314 -2.97 15.38 11.68
C ARG A 314 -4.24 15.81 12.40
N PHE A 315 -4.19 15.93 13.73
CA PHE A 315 -5.32 16.33 14.56
C PHE A 315 -5.10 17.69 15.20
N GLY A 316 -6.18 18.40 15.43
CA GLY A 316 -6.19 19.68 16.13
C GLY A 316 -5.61 19.58 17.54
N LYS A 317 -5.10 20.68 18.10
CA LYS A 317 -4.36 20.75 19.37
C LYS A 317 -5.06 20.03 20.53
N LYS A 318 -6.39 20.09 20.61
CA LYS A 318 -7.17 19.47 21.70
C LYS A 318 -7.31 17.95 21.58
N ASN A 319 -7.30 17.41 20.34
CA ASN A 319 -7.58 16.00 20.05
C ASN A 319 -6.34 15.26 19.49
N ARG A 320 -5.18 15.90 19.60
CA ARG A 320 -3.91 15.38 19.05
C ARG A 320 -3.49 14.05 19.68
N TRP A 321 -3.76 13.88 20.97
CA TRP A 321 -3.28 12.75 21.75
C TRP A 321 -4.36 11.68 21.94
N GLY A 322 -4.06 10.44 21.52
CA GLY A 322 -4.80 9.22 21.83
C GLY A 322 -4.05 8.34 22.82
N THR A 323 -4.76 7.58 23.64
CA THR A 323 -4.17 6.63 24.60
C THR A 323 -4.76 5.25 24.36
N PHE A 324 -3.92 4.26 24.12
CA PHE A 324 -4.28 2.94 23.62
C PHE A 324 -3.74 1.85 24.56
N PRO A 325 -4.55 1.39 25.53
CA PRO A 325 -4.19 0.32 26.45
C PRO A 325 -4.43 -1.04 25.83
N SER A 326 -3.66 -2.05 26.25
CA SER A 326 -3.93 -3.46 26.01
C SER A 326 -3.49 -4.34 27.17
N VAL A 327 -4.22 -5.43 27.36
CA VAL A 327 -3.89 -6.45 28.37
C VAL A 327 -4.19 -7.83 27.78
N SER A 328 -3.30 -8.78 28.05
CA SER A 328 -3.53 -10.18 27.72
C SER A 328 -3.02 -11.09 28.83
N ALA A 329 -3.74 -12.17 29.07
CA ALA A 329 -3.36 -13.22 30.00
C ALA A 329 -3.39 -14.58 29.32
N ALA A 330 -2.48 -15.46 29.74
CA ALA A 330 -2.48 -16.84 29.31
C ALA A 330 -2.24 -17.76 30.50
N TRP A 331 -2.95 -18.89 30.48
CA TRP A 331 -2.80 -19.95 31.45
C TRP A 331 -2.46 -21.26 30.76
N ARG A 332 -1.29 -21.79 31.09
CA ARG A 332 -0.79 -23.06 30.57
C ARG A 332 -1.19 -24.18 31.50
N ILE A 333 -2.39 -24.74 31.29
CA ILE A 333 -3.04 -25.71 32.13
C ILE A 333 -2.20 -26.99 32.26
N SER A 334 -1.53 -27.37 31.18
CA SER A 334 -0.65 -28.57 31.14
C SER A 334 0.54 -28.52 32.11
N GLN A 335 0.88 -27.33 32.64
CA GLN A 335 1.96 -27.13 33.61
C GLN A 335 1.47 -27.15 35.05
N GLU A 336 0.17 -27.36 35.29
CA GLU A 336 -0.37 -27.52 36.63
C GLU A 336 0.05 -28.83 37.28
N SER A 337 0.28 -28.81 38.59
CA SER A 337 0.70 -30.00 39.35
C SER A 337 -0.35 -31.13 39.38
N TRP A 338 -1.60 -30.75 39.27
CA TRP A 338 -2.75 -31.67 39.20
C TRP A 338 -3.04 -32.19 37.79
N PHE A 339 -2.42 -31.57 36.75
CA PHE A 339 -2.67 -32.01 35.35
C PHE A 339 -1.92 -33.32 35.08
N PRO A 340 -2.62 -34.33 34.57
CA PRO A 340 -1.99 -35.64 34.32
C PRO A 340 -0.95 -35.52 33.21
N LYS A 341 0.29 -35.84 33.51
CA LYS A 341 1.35 -35.96 32.53
C LYS A 341 1.15 -37.29 31.76
N ASN A 342 0.81 -37.17 30.48
CA ASN A 342 0.60 -38.34 29.60
C ASN A 342 1.08 -37.98 28.18
N ASP A 343 1.19 -39.01 27.34
CA ASP A 343 1.65 -38.88 25.96
C ASP A 343 0.55 -38.34 25.01
N VAL A 344 -0.68 -38.18 25.51
CA VAL A 344 -1.81 -37.74 24.71
C VAL A 344 -1.89 -36.22 24.69
N VAL A 345 -1.83 -35.57 25.86
CA VAL A 345 -1.92 -34.10 25.97
C VAL A 345 -0.57 -33.54 26.44
N ASN A 346 0.20 -32.98 25.53
CA ASN A 346 1.54 -32.48 25.83
C ASN A 346 1.52 -31.01 26.25
N ASP A 347 0.66 -30.20 25.64
CA ASP A 347 0.44 -28.80 26.01
C ASP A 347 -1.01 -28.39 25.86
N LEU A 348 -1.48 -27.60 26.83
CA LEU A 348 -2.83 -27.07 26.85
C LEU A 348 -2.77 -25.64 27.43
N LYS A 349 -3.22 -24.65 26.62
CA LYS A 349 -3.14 -23.26 27.00
C LYS A 349 -4.41 -22.49 26.62
N ILE A 350 -4.93 -21.68 27.52
CA ILE A 350 -6.00 -20.73 27.28
C ILE A 350 -5.41 -19.32 27.27
N ARG A 351 -5.89 -18.50 26.35
CA ARG A 351 -5.49 -17.11 26.17
C ARG A 351 -6.72 -16.20 26.16
N VAL A 352 -6.58 -15.04 26.80
CA VAL A 352 -7.57 -13.96 26.72
C VAL A 352 -6.84 -12.64 26.53
N GLY A 353 -7.38 -11.76 25.69
CA GLY A 353 -6.79 -10.46 25.45
C GLY A 353 -7.84 -9.40 25.11
N TYR A 354 -7.56 -8.20 25.55
CA TYR A 354 -8.28 -7.00 25.16
C TYR A 354 -7.29 -5.90 24.84
N GLY A 355 -7.53 -5.17 23.74
CA GLY A 355 -6.69 -4.04 23.38
C GLY A 355 -7.42 -3.02 22.55
N VAL A 356 -6.98 -1.78 22.66
CA VAL A 356 -7.42 -0.66 21.84
C VAL A 356 -6.24 -0.18 21.02
N THR A 357 -6.47 0.06 19.74
CA THR A 357 -5.50 0.67 18.80
C THR A 357 -6.10 1.89 18.15
N GLY A 358 -5.30 2.95 17.95
CA GLY A 358 -5.69 4.15 17.23
C GLY A 358 -5.30 4.10 15.76
N SER A 359 -6.10 4.70 14.89
CA SER A 359 -5.79 4.91 13.48
C SER A 359 -5.92 6.38 13.11
N GLN A 360 -4.98 6.85 12.29
CA GLN A 360 -4.97 8.18 11.66
C GLN A 360 -4.87 8.09 10.13
N ALA A 361 -4.92 6.88 9.57
CA ALA A 361 -4.59 6.64 8.17
C ALA A 361 -5.59 7.28 7.19
N SER A 362 -6.85 7.39 7.59
CA SER A 362 -7.94 7.88 6.74
C SER A 362 -8.04 9.41 6.67
N VAL A 363 -7.27 10.16 7.50
CA VAL A 363 -7.35 11.63 7.57
C VAL A 363 -6.16 12.28 6.87
N GLY A 364 -6.41 13.36 6.12
CA GLY A 364 -5.36 14.17 5.50
C GLY A 364 -4.52 14.93 6.54
N ASN A 365 -3.31 15.33 6.15
CA ASN A 365 -2.35 15.97 7.06
C ASN A 365 -2.88 17.25 7.72
N TYR A 366 -3.80 17.97 7.04
CA TYR A 366 -4.30 19.30 7.45
C TYR A 366 -5.83 19.37 7.52
N SER A 367 -6.53 18.24 7.56
CA SER A 367 -8.01 18.18 7.52
C SER A 367 -8.72 18.91 8.67
N TYR A 368 -7.99 19.24 9.74
CA TYR A 368 -8.51 20.03 10.86
C TYR A 368 -8.43 21.56 10.63
N LEU A 369 -7.76 22.00 9.54
CA LEU A 369 -7.60 23.41 9.15
C LEU A 369 -8.53 23.77 8.02
N ALA A 370 -8.91 25.06 7.95
CA ALA A 370 -9.50 25.62 6.75
C ALA A 370 -8.42 25.80 5.68
N SER A 371 -8.73 25.44 4.46
CA SER A 371 -7.88 25.70 3.30
C SER A 371 -8.59 26.59 2.27
N TYR A 372 -7.79 27.31 1.49
CA TYR A 372 -8.25 28.21 0.46
C TYR A 372 -7.54 27.89 -0.84
N ASN A 373 -8.30 27.96 -1.94
CA ASN A 373 -7.76 27.94 -3.29
C ASN A 373 -7.72 29.36 -3.86
N THR A 374 -6.83 29.57 -4.81
CA THR A 374 -6.88 30.76 -5.67
C THR A 374 -7.87 30.53 -6.79
N SER A 375 -8.79 31.45 -7.00
CA SER A 375 -9.75 31.44 -8.10
C SER A 375 -9.70 32.76 -8.84
N VAL A 376 -10.29 32.80 -10.00
CA VAL A 376 -10.38 34.02 -10.82
C VAL A 376 -11.77 34.63 -10.67
N TYR A 377 -11.84 35.87 -10.22
CA TYR A 377 -13.10 36.59 -10.07
C TYR A 377 -13.15 37.77 -11.00
N PRO A 378 -14.18 37.90 -11.85
CA PRO A 378 -14.38 39.08 -12.68
C PRO A 378 -14.79 40.26 -11.81
N PHE A 379 -13.97 41.29 -11.74
CA PHE A 379 -14.22 42.47 -10.92
C PHE A 379 -14.36 43.69 -11.81
N GLY A 380 -15.53 44.36 -11.73
CA GLY A 380 -15.81 45.60 -12.46
C GLY A 380 -16.42 45.39 -13.87
N THR A 381 -16.59 46.48 -14.58
CA THR A 381 -17.21 46.52 -15.93
C THR A 381 -16.21 46.27 -17.07
N THR A 382 -14.93 46.27 -16.80
CA THR A 382 -13.86 45.91 -17.72
C THR A 382 -13.33 44.54 -17.37
N SER A 383 -13.13 43.70 -18.35
CA SER A 383 -12.73 42.27 -18.28
C SER A 383 -11.39 41.99 -17.57
N GLY A 384 -11.17 42.59 -16.41
CA GLY A 384 -10.00 42.33 -15.55
C GLY A 384 -10.29 41.20 -14.58
N ASN A 385 -9.75 40.00 -14.87
CA ASN A 385 -9.77 38.87 -13.93
C ASN A 385 -8.85 39.20 -12.74
N GLN A 386 -9.40 39.23 -11.53
CA GLN A 386 -8.63 39.39 -10.30
C GLN A 386 -8.49 38.05 -9.59
N THR A 387 -7.32 37.79 -9.05
CA THR A 387 -7.11 36.59 -8.21
C THR A 387 -7.85 36.74 -6.88
N ALA A 388 -8.74 35.83 -6.59
CA ALA A 388 -9.50 35.75 -5.35
C ALA A 388 -9.11 34.52 -4.55
N LEU A 389 -9.35 34.54 -3.24
CA LEU A 389 -9.25 33.37 -2.38
C LEU A 389 -10.66 32.83 -2.11
N VAL A 390 -10.86 31.57 -2.42
CA VAL A 390 -12.11 30.85 -2.19
C VAL A 390 -11.87 29.73 -1.18
N SER A 391 -12.77 29.57 -0.21
CA SER A 391 -12.68 28.47 0.74
C SER A 391 -12.79 27.14 0.01
N SER A 392 -11.76 26.28 0.16
CA SER A 392 -11.73 24.97 -0.51
C SER A 392 -12.23 23.83 0.38
N THR A 393 -11.94 23.87 1.69
CA THR A 393 -12.36 22.84 2.63
C THR A 393 -12.97 23.40 3.90
N LEU A 394 -14.04 22.77 4.36
CA LEU A 394 -14.62 23.04 5.67
C LEU A 394 -13.71 22.45 6.76
N ALA A 395 -13.15 23.33 7.61
CA ALA A 395 -12.36 22.91 8.75
C ALA A 395 -13.18 22.09 9.74
N ASN A 396 -12.61 20.99 10.24
CA ASN A 396 -13.17 20.30 11.39
C ASN A 396 -12.12 20.15 12.51
N PRO A 397 -12.02 21.10 13.45
CA PRO A 397 -11.04 21.05 14.52
C PRO A 397 -11.33 19.94 15.57
N TYR A 398 -12.47 19.28 15.49
CA TYR A 398 -12.91 18.24 16.42
C TYR A 398 -12.54 16.82 15.98
N ILE A 399 -11.99 16.66 14.78
CA ILE A 399 -11.49 15.33 14.34
C ILE A 399 -10.51 14.78 15.35
N HIS A 400 -10.67 13.50 15.68
CA HIS A 400 -9.87 12.75 16.63
C HIS A 400 -9.56 11.35 16.11
N TRP A 401 -8.82 10.58 16.89
CA TRP A 401 -8.40 9.24 16.54
C TRP A 401 -9.60 8.31 16.32
N GLU A 402 -9.56 7.56 15.23
CA GLU A 402 -10.39 6.38 15.06
C GLU A 402 -9.87 5.28 15.98
N GLU A 403 -10.74 4.61 16.70
CA GLU A 403 -10.37 3.58 17.67
C GLU A 403 -10.85 2.20 17.23
N VAL A 404 -9.98 1.21 17.41
CA VAL A 404 -10.31 -0.19 17.19
C VAL A 404 -10.12 -0.95 18.50
N ALA A 405 -11.23 -1.33 19.14
CA ALA A 405 -11.23 -2.17 20.33
C ALA A 405 -11.40 -3.65 19.92
N GLN A 406 -10.51 -4.50 20.39
CA GLN A 406 -10.53 -5.93 20.07
C GLN A 406 -10.45 -6.78 21.34
N THR A 407 -11.32 -7.78 21.42
CA THR A 407 -11.31 -8.85 22.43
C THR A 407 -11.03 -10.16 21.74
N ASN A 408 -10.10 -10.94 22.27
CA ASN A 408 -9.76 -12.28 21.78
C ASN A 408 -9.82 -13.30 22.92
N ILE A 409 -10.33 -14.50 22.64
CA ILE A 409 -10.24 -15.67 23.49
C ILE A 409 -9.68 -16.80 22.62
N GLY A 410 -8.59 -17.40 23.06
CA GLY A 410 -7.88 -18.43 22.30
C GLY A 410 -7.61 -19.67 23.14
N PHE A 411 -7.53 -20.78 22.44
CA PHE A 411 -7.23 -22.10 23.00
C PHE A 411 -6.18 -22.77 22.12
N ASP A 412 -5.07 -23.24 22.72
CA ASP A 412 -4.01 -23.98 22.05
C ASP A 412 -3.87 -25.36 22.68
N ALA A 413 -3.75 -26.38 21.85
CA ALA A 413 -3.50 -27.74 22.27
C ALA A 413 -2.40 -28.40 21.42
N SER A 414 -1.50 -29.13 22.09
CA SER A 414 -0.52 -30.00 21.46
C SER A 414 -0.73 -31.43 21.99
N LEU A 415 -1.00 -32.35 21.08
CA LEU A 415 -1.41 -33.72 21.39
C LEU A 415 -0.49 -34.73 20.73
N PHE A 416 -0.39 -35.95 21.35
CA PHE A 416 0.33 -37.11 20.81
C PHE A 416 1.79 -36.79 20.46
N ASN A 417 2.55 -36.26 21.43
CA ASN A 417 3.93 -35.82 21.25
C ASN A 417 4.07 -34.78 20.13
N SER A 418 3.16 -33.79 20.14
CA SER A 418 3.08 -32.73 19.14
C SER A 418 2.79 -33.18 17.70
N ARG A 419 2.27 -34.41 17.53
CA ARG A 419 1.79 -34.86 16.22
C ARG A 419 0.51 -34.17 15.78
N ILE A 420 -0.24 -33.61 16.73
CA ILE A 420 -1.41 -32.76 16.45
C ILE A 420 -1.22 -31.44 17.20
N VAL A 421 -1.15 -30.33 16.48
CA VAL A 421 -1.14 -28.99 17.04
C VAL A 421 -2.38 -28.26 16.57
N PHE A 422 -3.19 -27.82 17.51
CA PHE A 422 -4.47 -27.17 17.27
C PHE A 422 -4.52 -25.82 17.94
N SER A 423 -5.04 -24.82 17.24
CA SER A 423 -5.34 -23.49 17.78
C SER A 423 -6.72 -23.05 17.33
N LEU A 424 -7.50 -22.52 18.26
CA LEU A 424 -8.81 -21.93 18.00
C LEU A 424 -8.89 -20.57 18.68
N ASP A 425 -9.22 -19.55 17.91
CA ASP A 425 -9.40 -18.17 18.39
C ASP A 425 -10.81 -17.66 18.05
N ALA A 426 -11.47 -17.07 19.03
CA ALA A 426 -12.70 -16.29 18.85
C ALA A 426 -12.38 -14.81 19.08
N TYR A 427 -12.80 -13.95 18.17
CA TYR A 427 -12.55 -12.50 18.29
C TYR A 427 -13.80 -11.66 18.09
N LEU A 428 -13.79 -10.52 18.75
CA LEU A 428 -14.72 -9.42 18.57
C LEU A 428 -13.93 -8.13 18.40
N LYS A 429 -14.04 -7.51 17.23
CA LYS A 429 -13.36 -6.27 16.87
C LYS A 429 -14.40 -5.19 16.57
N GLU A 430 -14.36 -4.07 17.28
CA GLU A 430 -15.20 -2.90 17.04
C GLU A 430 -14.34 -1.70 16.63
N THR A 431 -14.58 -1.19 15.43
CA THR A 431 -14.09 0.12 15.01
C THR A 431 -15.11 1.17 15.42
N ARG A 432 -14.67 2.19 16.14
CA ARG A 432 -15.46 3.31 16.66
C ARG A 432 -14.87 4.60 16.11
N ASP A 433 -15.74 5.63 16.05
CA ASP A 433 -15.31 6.96 15.63
C ASP A 433 -14.57 6.95 14.29
N MET A 434 -15.10 6.17 13.33
CA MET A 434 -14.49 6.01 12.02
C MET A 434 -14.31 7.37 11.34
N LEU A 435 -13.14 7.60 10.79
CA LEU A 435 -12.82 8.80 10.03
C LEU A 435 -13.38 8.67 8.61
N VAL A 436 -14.52 9.31 8.37
CA VAL A 436 -15.24 9.27 7.10
C VAL A 436 -15.37 10.66 6.50
N LYS A 437 -15.54 10.73 5.18
CA LYS A 437 -15.92 11.94 4.48
C LYS A 437 -17.44 12.07 4.49
N ALA A 438 -17.96 13.04 5.23
CA ALA A 438 -19.38 13.38 5.25
C ALA A 438 -19.68 14.43 4.17
N SER A 439 -20.79 14.27 3.45
CA SER A 439 -21.24 15.24 2.46
C SER A 439 -21.71 16.52 3.13
N ILE A 440 -21.36 17.66 2.54
CA ILE A 440 -21.86 18.99 2.89
C ILE A 440 -22.69 19.52 1.73
N PRO A 441 -23.72 20.36 1.99
CA PRO A 441 -24.53 20.92 0.93
C PRO A 441 -23.68 21.78 -0.03
N ILE A 442 -23.93 21.66 -1.32
CA ILE A 442 -23.22 22.45 -2.35
C ILE A 442 -23.42 23.97 -2.15
N THR A 443 -24.50 24.35 -1.51
CA THR A 443 -24.80 25.75 -1.15
C THR A 443 -23.93 26.29 -0.02
N SER A 444 -23.05 25.47 0.57
CA SER A 444 -22.12 25.91 1.63
C SER A 444 -21.00 26.83 1.12
N GLY A 445 -20.85 26.99 -0.21
CA GLY A 445 -19.88 27.92 -0.82
C GLY A 445 -18.44 27.42 -0.83
N PHE A 446 -18.21 26.12 -0.68
CA PHE A 446 -16.87 25.52 -0.86
C PHE A 446 -16.68 25.09 -2.31
N GLU A 447 -15.57 25.50 -2.93
CA GLU A 447 -15.33 25.37 -4.37
C GLU A 447 -15.12 23.91 -4.80
N ASP A 448 -14.27 23.17 -4.10
CA ASP A 448 -13.78 21.87 -4.56
C ASP A 448 -14.37 20.68 -3.82
N THR A 449 -14.99 20.85 -2.66
CA THR A 449 -15.38 19.72 -1.85
C THR A 449 -16.79 19.86 -1.29
N THR A 450 -17.62 18.93 -1.67
CA THR A 450 -18.91 18.67 -1.01
C THR A 450 -18.75 17.75 0.20
N THR A 451 -17.52 17.63 0.75
CA THR A 451 -17.25 16.72 1.87
C THR A 451 -16.30 17.32 2.90
N THR A 452 -16.52 16.99 4.16
CA THR A 452 -15.60 17.25 5.28
C THR A 452 -15.29 15.97 6.02
N TYR A 453 -14.12 15.87 6.68
CA TYR A 453 -13.81 14.74 7.54
C TYR A 453 -14.55 14.86 8.87
N THR A 454 -15.14 13.79 9.32
CA THR A 454 -15.79 13.66 10.63
C THR A 454 -15.56 12.28 11.21
N ASN A 455 -15.60 12.19 12.55
CA ASN A 455 -15.64 10.90 13.22
C ASN A 455 -17.10 10.45 13.30
N ALA A 456 -17.44 9.44 12.49
CA ALA A 456 -18.80 8.93 12.40
C ALA A 456 -18.79 7.44 12.08
N GLY A 457 -19.75 6.73 12.64
CA GLY A 457 -19.94 5.34 12.34
C GLY A 457 -19.19 4.36 13.25
N LYS A 458 -19.79 3.18 13.31
CA LYS A 458 -19.31 2.05 14.10
C LYS A 458 -19.47 0.76 13.31
N VAL A 459 -18.38 0.00 13.20
CA VAL A 459 -18.37 -1.29 12.50
C VAL A 459 -17.90 -2.37 13.45
N ARG A 460 -18.57 -3.51 13.42
CA ARG A 460 -18.18 -4.70 14.18
C ARG A 460 -17.79 -5.83 13.25
N ASN A 461 -16.65 -6.44 13.53
CA ASN A 461 -16.20 -7.69 12.96
C ASN A 461 -16.09 -8.72 14.09
N GLN A 462 -16.63 -9.90 13.89
CA GLN A 462 -16.51 -10.99 14.84
C GLN A 462 -16.34 -12.29 14.08
N GLY A 463 -15.56 -13.22 14.64
CA GLY A 463 -15.27 -14.43 13.94
C GLY A 463 -14.57 -15.48 14.77
N LEU A 464 -14.31 -16.59 14.08
CA LEU A 464 -13.56 -17.73 14.58
C LEU A 464 -12.41 -18.01 13.61
N GLU A 465 -11.24 -18.31 14.15
CA GLU A 465 -10.06 -18.70 13.40
C GLU A 465 -9.55 -20.02 13.97
N MET A 466 -9.32 -20.99 13.09
CA MET A 466 -8.84 -22.32 13.45
C MET A 466 -7.58 -22.62 12.66
N SER A 467 -6.58 -23.19 13.34
CA SER A 467 -5.39 -23.77 12.73
C SER A 467 -5.18 -25.19 13.26
N LEU A 468 -4.97 -26.11 12.35
CA LEU A 468 -4.67 -27.50 12.67
C LEU A 468 -3.46 -27.94 11.86
N HIS A 469 -2.43 -28.40 12.55
CA HIS A 469 -1.27 -29.06 11.95
C HIS A 469 -1.21 -30.50 12.46
N THR A 470 -1.07 -31.46 11.55
CA THR A 470 -0.96 -32.88 11.91
C THR A 470 0.19 -33.55 11.18
N ILE A 471 0.97 -34.35 11.92
CA ILE A 471 1.99 -35.26 11.39
C ILE A 471 1.35 -36.64 11.31
N ASN A 472 0.87 -37.00 10.11
CA ASN A 472 0.11 -38.26 9.91
C ASN A 472 1.01 -39.47 9.80
N LEU A 473 2.10 -39.36 9.04
CA LEU A 473 3.08 -40.41 8.82
C LEU A 473 4.50 -39.90 9.02
N THR A 474 5.36 -40.70 9.67
CA THR A 474 6.77 -40.34 9.99
C THR A 474 7.77 -41.44 9.50
N GLY A 475 7.38 -42.36 8.61
CA GLY A 475 8.22 -43.38 8.05
C GLY A 475 8.96 -42.97 6.77
N GLU A 476 9.23 -43.94 5.89
CA GLU A 476 9.79 -43.65 4.55
C GLU A 476 8.90 -42.74 3.74
N LEU A 477 7.60 -42.77 3.95
CA LEU A 477 6.63 -41.79 3.48
C LEU A 477 6.31 -40.85 4.63
N GLY A 478 6.76 -39.57 4.51
CA GLY A 478 6.35 -38.49 5.40
C GLY A 478 5.06 -37.83 4.90
N TRP A 479 4.04 -37.71 5.77
CA TRP A 479 2.82 -36.97 5.43
C TRP A 479 2.42 -36.07 6.58
N GLU A 480 2.31 -34.76 6.25
CA GLU A 480 1.82 -33.70 7.15
C GLU A 480 0.61 -33.03 6.53
N THR A 481 -0.31 -32.57 7.37
CA THR A 481 -1.49 -31.83 6.93
C THR A 481 -1.58 -30.53 7.70
N ASN A 482 -1.76 -29.42 6.97
CA ASN A 482 -2.04 -28.11 7.53
C ASN A 482 -3.42 -27.64 7.05
N VAL A 483 -4.31 -27.33 7.99
CA VAL A 483 -5.65 -26.83 7.72
C VAL A 483 -5.83 -25.51 8.45
N THR A 484 -6.24 -24.48 7.74
CA THR A 484 -6.66 -23.21 8.32
C THR A 484 -8.10 -22.91 7.91
N ALA A 485 -8.92 -22.47 8.85
CA ALA A 485 -10.29 -22.08 8.57
C ALA A 485 -10.61 -20.78 9.31
N THR A 486 -11.25 -19.84 8.61
CA THR A 486 -11.64 -18.54 9.17
C THR A 486 -13.10 -18.25 8.82
N TYR A 487 -13.87 -17.90 9.83
CA TYR A 487 -15.22 -17.39 9.69
C TYR A 487 -15.26 -15.95 10.21
N ASN A 488 -15.65 -15.01 9.38
CA ASN A 488 -15.80 -13.59 9.74
C ASN A 488 -17.20 -13.07 9.40
N LYS A 489 -17.81 -12.35 10.35
CA LYS A 489 -19.05 -11.63 10.14
C LYS A 489 -18.82 -10.14 10.39
N ASN A 490 -18.98 -9.36 9.33
CA ASN A 490 -18.95 -7.89 9.39
C ASN A 490 -20.37 -7.33 9.55
N LYS A 491 -20.52 -6.29 10.39
CA LYS A 491 -21.78 -5.57 10.56
C LYS A 491 -21.52 -4.10 10.84
N ILE A 492 -22.12 -3.24 10.06
CA ILE A 492 -22.25 -1.81 10.36
C ILE A 492 -23.25 -1.69 11.51
N LYS A 493 -22.85 -1.02 12.59
CA LYS A 493 -23.64 -0.83 13.80
C LYS A 493 -24.32 0.52 13.87
N ASP A 494 -23.61 1.53 13.37
CA ASP A 494 -24.05 2.91 13.39
C ASP A 494 -23.35 3.67 12.26
N LEU A 495 -24.03 4.57 11.60
CA LEU A 495 -23.48 5.46 10.57
C LEU A 495 -23.48 6.92 11.02
N ASN A 496 -23.96 7.20 12.27
CA ASN A 496 -24.15 8.56 12.78
C ASN A 496 -24.82 9.47 11.74
N SER A 497 -26.07 9.14 11.47
CA SER A 497 -26.94 9.96 10.60
C SER A 497 -27.33 11.24 11.32
#